data_d92869b491ddeddb6f2ea67e652d6bc9
#
_entry.id   d92869b491ddeddb6f2ea67e652d6bc9
#
_cell.length_a   1.000
_cell.length_b   1.000
_cell.length_c   1.000
_cell.angle_alpha   90.00
_cell.angle_beta   90.00
_cell.angle_gamma   90.00
#
_symmetry.space_group_name_H-M   'P 1'
#
loop_
_entity.id
_entity.type
_entity.pdbx_description
1 polymer ?
#
loop_
_entity_poly.entity_id
_entity_poly.type
_entity_poly.pdbx_seq_one_letter_code
_entity_poly.pdbx_strand_id
1 'polypeptide(L)'
;MTDVDGATDSFNVAGRGEMSLSILIETMRREGYEFQVSPPRVLYKEIDGATCEPIERVVIDVPSDYMGAVMEKLGARKGEFVEMTPIGSRVKLSYLIPSRGLFGYRNEFLTDTKGEGIMASVFEKYEPYKGDIARRNTGSLIAFETGEAVAYGIWNAQERGAMFITPGTKVYAGMIVGVCPKADDVAVNVCRTKHLTNTRASGSDEALRLIPPRQMSLEQCLEFLADDELLEVTPKNLRLRKSILDHGQRMKTVMRNR
;
A
#
# COMPACT_ATOMS: atom_id res chain seq x y z
N MET A 1 -10.43 22.25 -0.06
CA MET A 1 -9.47 22.01 1.03
C MET A 1 -10.15 22.50 2.30
N THR A 2 -10.32 21.67 3.29
CA THR A 2 -10.96 22.00 4.57
C THR A 2 -10.04 21.62 5.70
N ASP A 3 -9.96 22.46 6.74
CA ASP A 3 -9.15 22.16 7.92
C ASP A 3 -9.70 20.92 8.64
N VAL A 4 -8.80 20.17 9.26
CA VAL A 4 -9.18 19.06 10.15
C VAL A 4 -9.49 19.67 11.52
N ASP A 5 -10.64 19.34 12.09
CA ASP A 5 -11.10 19.87 13.37
C ASP A 5 -10.00 19.86 14.44
N GLY A 6 -9.59 21.08 14.86
CA GLY A 6 -8.65 21.31 15.95
C GLY A 6 -7.16 21.17 15.64
N ALA A 7 -6.77 20.86 14.41
CA ALA A 7 -5.35 20.84 14.00
C ALA A 7 -5.06 21.97 13.01
N THR A 8 -4.23 22.93 13.42
CA THR A 8 -3.85 24.11 12.61
C THR A 8 -3.06 23.78 11.35
N ASP A 9 -2.50 22.55 11.24
CA ASP A 9 -1.57 22.15 10.18
C ASP A 9 -2.04 20.94 9.36
N SER A 10 -3.32 20.57 9.45
CA SER A 10 -3.87 19.41 8.74
C SER A 10 -5.06 19.79 7.86
N PHE A 11 -5.09 19.27 6.64
CA PHE A 11 -6.12 19.60 5.66
C PHE A 11 -6.76 18.33 5.08
N ASN A 12 -8.07 18.34 4.95
CA ASN A 12 -8.78 17.36 4.15
C ASN A 12 -8.78 17.81 2.68
N VAL A 13 -8.26 16.95 1.81
CA VAL A 13 -8.20 17.20 0.37
C VAL A 13 -9.03 16.16 -0.34
N ALA A 14 -9.99 16.59 -1.16
CA ALA A 14 -10.82 15.71 -1.97
C ALA A 14 -10.50 15.90 -3.46
N GLY A 15 -10.48 14.78 -4.19
CA GLY A 15 -10.28 14.73 -5.63
C GLY A 15 -11.26 13.79 -6.30
N ARG A 16 -11.33 13.82 -7.62
CA ARG A 16 -12.19 12.91 -8.40
C ARG A 16 -11.73 11.45 -8.36
N GLY A 17 -10.48 11.21 -7.95
CA GLY A 17 -9.87 9.88 -7.86
C GLY A 17 -8.42 9.97 -7.43
N GLU A 18 -7.77 8.82 -7.27
CA GLU A 18 -6.38 8.70 -6.81
C GLU A 18 -5.39 9.51 -7.65
N MET A 19 -5.57 9.50 -8.99
CA MET A 19 -4.69 10.23 -9.90
C MET A 19 -4.66 11.74 -9.62
N SER A 20 -5.81 12.35 -9.32
CA SER A 20 -5.88 13.79 -8.98
C SER A 20 -5.14 14.11 -7.70
N LEU A 21 -5.20 13.23 -6.71
CA LEU A 21 -4.49 13.36 -5.44
C LEU A 21 -2.99 13.15 -5.63
N SER A 22 -2.58 12.14 -6.41
CA SER A 22 -1.17 11.87 -6.72
C SER A 22 -0.51 13.07 -7.45
N ILE A 23 -1.21 13.67 -8.42
CA ILE A 23 -0.71 14.86 -9.13
C ILE A 23 -0.52 16.03 -8.15
N LEU A 24 -1.48 16.28 -7.25
CA LEU A 24 -1.36 17.34 -6.26
C LEU A 24 -0.15 17.09 -5.33
N ILE A 25 -0.02 15.88 -4.80
CA ILE A 25 1.09 15.49 -3.92
C ILE A 25 2.44 15.68 -4.63
N GLU A 26 2.55 15.22 -5.88
CA GLU A 26 3.79 15.34 -6.66
C GLU A 26 4.09 16.82 -7.00
N THR A 27 3.08 17.63 -7.28
CA THR A 27 3.26 19.07 -7.52
C THR A 27 3.81 19.76 -6.28
N MET A 28 3.18 19.55 -5.11
CA MET A 28 3.67 20.10 -3.84
C MET A 28 5.09 19.64 -3.52
N ARG A 29 5.39 18.35 -3.76
CA ARG A 29 6.73 17.79 -3.58
C ARG A 29 7.78 18.51 -4.44
N ARG A 30 7.47 18.78 -5.71
CA ARG A 30 8.36 19.51 -6.65
C ARG A 30 8.53 20.98 -6.28
N GLU A 31 7.53 21.58 -5.67
CA GLU A 31 7.60 22.95 -5.12
C GLU A 31 8.40 23.04 -3.81
N GLY A 32 8.85 21.91 -3.26
CA GLY A 32 9.73 21.86 -2.10
C GLY A 32 9.02 21.68 -0.75
N TYR A 33 7.72 21.41 -0.76
CA TYR A 33 6.99 21.14 0.48
C TYR A 33 7.32 19.79 1.08
N GLU A 34 7.32 19.75 2.42
CA GLU A 34 7.43 18.52 3.22
C GLU A 34 6.15 18.32 4.02
N PHE A 35 5.53 17.16 3.88
CA PHE A 35 4.24 16.88 4.50
C PHE A 35 3.99 15.37 4.65
N GLN A 36 2.93 15.02 5.35
CA GLN A 36 2.49 13.63 5.53
C GLN A 36 1.11 13.44 4.90
N VAL A 37 0.90 12.25 4.35
CA VAL A 37 -0.36 11.86 3.70
C VAL A 37 -0.90 10.62 4.38
N SER A 38 -2.17 10.65 4.75
CA SER A 38 -2.92 9.49 5.21
C SER A 38 -3.45 8.65 4.03
N PRO A 39 -3.85 7.40 4.25
CA PRO A 39 -4.46 6.60 3.20
C PRO A 39 -5.66 7.31 2.57
N PRO A 40 -5.80 7.28 1.24
CA PRO A 40 -6.96 7.85 0.58
C PRO A 40 -8.23 7.10 1.00
N ARG A 41 -9.34 7.83 1.15
CA ARG A 41 -10.64 7.27 1.52
C ARG A 41 -11.71 7.76 0.55
N VAL A 42 -12.69 6.93 0.27
CA VAL A 42 -13.87 7.38 -0.49
C VAL A 42 -14.76 8.26 0.39
N LEU A 43 -15.45 9.20 -0.23
CA LEU A 43 -16.44 10.03 0.45
C LEU A 43 -17.78 9.28 0.48
N TYR A 44 -18.24 8.98 1.68
CA TYR A 44 -19.57 8.42 1.90
C TYR A 44 -20.63 9.52 1.87
N LYS A 45 -21.87 9.14 1.55
CA LYS A 45 -23.05 10.00 1.63
C LYS A 45 -24.13 9.32 2.46
N GLU A 46 -24.87 10.09 3.23
CA GLU A 46 -26.12 9.62 3.81
C GLU A 46 -27.27 9.83 2.82
N ILE A 47 -27.97 8.76 2.46
CA ILE A 47 -29.13 8.75 1.57
C ILE A 47 -30.20 7.93 2.29
N ASP A 48 -31.35 8.54 2.53
CA ASP A 48 -32.49 7.91 3.23
C ASP A 48 -32.13 7.27 4.59
N GLY A 49 -31.21 7.89 5.32
CA GLY A 49 -30.73 7.42 6.62
C GLY A 49 -29.76 6.24 6.57
N ALA A 50 -29.30 5.84 5.38
CA ALA A 50 -28.29 4.81 5.19
C ALA A 50 -26.98 5.41 4.70
N THR A 51 -25.85 4.93 5.23
CA THR A 51 -24.52 5.27 4.72
C THR A 51 -24.32 4.60 3.37
N CYS A 52 -24.14 5.43 2.32
CA CYS A 52 -23.94 4.98 0.95
C CYS A 52 -22.54 5.28 0.47
N GLU A 53 -22.00 4.39 -0.37
CA GLU A 53 -20.69 4.49 -0.99
C GLU A 53 -20.78 4.63 -2.51
N PRO A 54 -19.79 5.28 -3.14
CA PRO A 54 -19.77 5.40 -4.60
C PRO A 54 -19.45 4.05 -5.24
N ILE A 55 -20.26 3.71 -6.25
CA ILE A 55 -20.11 2.51 -7.07
C ILE A 55 -19.63 2.92 -8.46
N GLU A 56 -18.64 2.21 -8.96
CA GLU A 56 -18.15 2.36 -10.32
C GLU A 56 -18.57 1.18 -11.20
N ARG A 57 -18.91 1.49 -12.44
CA ARG A 57 -19.01 0.51 -13.50
C ARG A 57 -17.62 0.30 -14.06
N VAL A 58 -17.13 -0.93 -13.92
CA VAL A 58 -15.81 -1.33 -14.44
C VAL A 58 -16.03 -2.21 -15.66
N VAL A 59 -15.34 -1.85 -16.74
CA VAL A 59 -15.31 -2.64 -17.98
C VAL A 59 -13.88 -3.15 -18.14
N ILE A 60 -13.75 -4.45 -18.29
CA ILE A 60 -12.49 -5.16 -18.39
C ILE A 60 -12.45 -5.97 -19.68
N ASP A 61 -11.37 -5.87 -20.41
CA ASP A 61 -11.09 -6.66 -21.61
C ASP A 61 -9.80 -7.46 -21.38
N VAL A 62 -9.91 -8.78 -21.34
CA VAL A 62 -8.78 -9.69 -21.04
C VAL A 62 -8.79 -10.92 -21.95
N PRO A 63 -7.63 -11.53 -22.22
CA PRO A 63 -7.57 -12.89 -22.76
C PRO A 63 -8.35 -13.88 -21.89
N SER A 64 -9.03 -14.84 -22.51
CA SER A 64 -9.90 -15.80 -21.80
C SER A 64 -9.18 -16.56 -20.68
N ASP A 65 -7.87 -16.78 -20.81
CA ASP A 65 -7.05 -17.50 -19.83
C ASP A 65 -6.96 -16.77 -18.47
N TYR A 66 -7.08 -15.43 -18.45
CA TYR A 66 -6.96 -14.62 -17.23
C TYR A 66 -8.33 -14.30 -16.60
N MET A 67 -9.43 -14.65 -17.26
CA MET A 67 -10.78 -14.33 -16.81
C MET A 67 -11.04 -14.82 -15.39
N GLY A 68 -10.69 -16.07 -15.06
CA GLY A 68 -10.95 -16.65 -13.75
C GLY A 68 -10.29 -15.88 -12.61
N ALA A 69 -9.01 -15.54 -12.75
CA ALA A 69 -8.28 -14.74 -11.74
C ALA A 69 -8.87 -13.35 -11.54
N VAL A 70 -9.28 -12.70 -12.62
CA VAL A 70 -9.93 -11.37 -12.57
C VAL A 70 -11.28 -11.44 -11.85
N MET A 71 -12.11 -12.44 -12.18
CA MET A 71 -13.43 -12.62 -11.56
C MET A 71 -13.32 -12.90 -10.06
N GLU A 72 -12.41 -13.77 -9.65
CA GLU A 72 -12.15 -14.09 -8.25
C GLU A 72 -11.75 -12.83 -7.46
N LYS A 73 -10.80 -12.06 -7.97
CA LYS A 73 -10.30 -10.86 -7.29
C LYS A 73 -11.33 -9.74 -7.21
N LEU A 74 -12.12 -9.53 -8.25
CA LEU A 74 -13.21 -8.54 -8.21
C LEU A 74 -14.31 -8.98 -7.24
N GLY A 75 -14.63 -10.26 -7.19
CA GLY A 75 -15.60 -10.81 -6.22
C GLY A 75 -15.15 -10.59 -4.77
N ALA A 76 -13.88 -10.85 -4.45
CA ALA A 76 -13.29 -10.58 -3.14
C ALA A 76 -13.36 -9.09 -2.75
N ARG A 77 -13.36 -8.18 -3.73
CA ARG A 77 -13.47 -6.73 -3.58
C ARG A 77 -14.92 -6.20 -3.66
N LYS A 78 -15.91 -7.08 -3.47
CA LYS A 78 -17.34 -6.76 -3.51
C LYS A 78 -17.84 -6.30 -4.89
N GLY A 79 -17.16 -6.71 -5.96
CA GLY A 79 -17.63 -6.50 -7.32
C GLY A 79 -18.80 -7.41 -7.66
N GLU A 80 -19.88 -6.83 -8.16
CA GLU A 80 -21.05 -7.52 -8.66
C GLU A 80 -20.92 -7.71 -10.17
N PHE A 81 -20.97 -8.94 -10.60
CA PHE A 81 -20.93 -9.28 -12.03
C PHE A 81 -22.20 -8.79 -12.73
N VAL A 82 -22.05 -8.12 -13.86
CA VAL A 82 -23.17 -7.61 -14.67
C VAL A 82 -23.33 -8.41 -15.95
N GLU A 83 -22.26 -8.46 -16.76
CA GLU A 83 -22.32 -9.15 -18.05
C GLU A 83 -20.94 -9.62 -18.53
N MET A 84 -20.95 -10.58 -19.44
CA MET A 84 -19.76 -11.09 -20.11
C MET A 84 -20.04 -11.23 -21.60
N THR A 85 -19.15 -10.71 -22.43
CA THR A 85 -19.22 -10.82 -23.89
C THR A 85 -17.94 -11.41 -24.43
N PRO A 86 -17.94 -12.65 -24.94
CA PRO A 86 -16.80 -13.23 -25.62
C PRO A 86 -16.50 -12.51 -26.95
N ILE A 87 -15.23 -12.20 -27.20
CA ILE A 87 -14.77 -11.54 -28.44
C ILE A 87 -13.52 -12.29 -28.94
N GLY A 88 -13.72 -13.34 -29.73
CA GLY A 88 -12.63 -14.21 -30.19
C GLY A 88 -11.92 -14.91 -29.04
N SER A 89 -10.62 -14.69 -28.88
CA SER A 89 -9.79 -15.21 -27.77
C SER A 89 -9.84 -14.34 -26.52
N ARG A 90 -10.60 -13.28 -26.51
CA ARG A 90 -10.72 -12.33 -25.40
C ARG A 90 -12.15 -12.33 -24.85
N VAL A 91 -12.27 -11.80 -23.65
CA VAL A 91 -13.58 -11.66 -22.97
C VAL A 91 -13.67 -10.24 -22.42
N LYS A 92 -14.81 -9.61 -22.70
CA LYS A 92 -15.19 -8.34 -22.10
C LYS A 92 -16.10 -8.62 -20.91
N LEU A 93 -15.69 -8.14 -19.72
CA LEU A 93 -16.43 -8.28 -18.46
C LEU A 93 -16.92 -6.91 -18.00
N SER A 94 -18.12 -6.83 -17.45
CA SER A 94 -18.68 -5.64 -16.83
C SER A 94 -19.05 -5.94 -15.38
N TYR A 95 -18.63 -5.07 -14.45
CA TYR A 95 -18.86 -5.17 -13.02
C TYR A 95 -19.37 -3.85 -12.44
N LEU A 96 -20.18 -3.92 -11.38
CA LEU A 96 -20.43 -2.82 -10.46
C LEU A 96 -19.63 -3.08 -9.18
N ILE A 97 -18.74 -2.15 -8.81
CA ILE A 97 -17.83 -2.33 -7.69
C ILE A 97 -17.74 -1.04 -6.86
N PRO A 98 -17.66 -1.13 -5.53
CA PRO A 98 -17.35 0.03 -4.71
C PRO A 98 -16.02 0.67 -5.13
N SER A 99 -15.96 2.01 -5.28
CA SER A 99 -14.72 2.71 -5.68
C SER A 99 -13.52 2.34 -4.82
N ARG A 100 -13.72 2.11 -3.50
CA ARG A 100 -12.67 1.65 -2.60
C ARG A 100 -12.16 0.23 -2.93
N GLY A 101 -12.94 -0.60 -3.62
CA GLY A 101 -12.53 -1.92 -4.09
C GLY A 101 -11.55 -1.86 -5.25
N LEU A 102 -11.45 -0.72 -5.94
CA LEU A 102 -10.48 -0.51 -7.02
C LEU A 102 -9.12 0.01 -6.51
N PHE A 103 -9.03 0.45 -5.26
CA PHE A 103 -7.76 0.90 -4.69
C PHE A 103 -6.72 -0.22 -4.73
N GLY A 104 -5.57 0.07 -5.35
CA GLY A 104 -4.49 -0.88 -5.55
C GLY A 104 -4.75 -2.01 -6.56
N TYR A 105 -5.98 -2.15 -7.06
CA TYR A 105 -6.32 -3.25 -7.97
C TYR A 105 -5.67 -3.12 -9.34
N ARG A 106 -5.42 -1.90 -9.83
CA ARG A 106 -4.86 -1.68 -11.17
C ARG A 106 -3.50 -2.34 -11.37
N ASN A 107 -2.61 -2.23 -10.40
CA ASN A 107 -1.28 -2.84 -10.45
C ASN A 107 -1.35 -4.38 -10.34
N GLU A 108 -2.24 -4.87 -9.49
CA GLU A 108 -2.51 -6.29 -9.34
C GLU A 108 -3.09 -6.87 -10.63
N PHE A 109 -4.07 -6.21 -11.23
CA PHE A 109 -4.68 -6.56 -12.51
C PHE A 109 -3.66 -6.65 -13.65
N LEU A 110 -2.76 -5.67 -13.77
CA LEU A 110 -1.70 -5.70 -14.78
C LEU A 110 -0.74 -6.88 -14.58
N THR A 111 -0.44 -7.23 -13.33
CA THR A 111 0.40 -8.38 -13.01
C THR A 111 -0.29 -9.70 -13.38
N ASP A 112 -1.55 -9.86 -13.00
CA ASP A 112 -2.33 -11.07 -13.25
C ASP A 112 -2.57 -11.32 -14.73
N THR A 113 -2.75 -10.25 -15.50
CA THR A 113 -2.98 -10.30 -16.95
C THR A 113 -1.69 -10.17 -17.76
N LYS A 114 -0.52 -10.18 -17.11
CA LYS A 114 0.81 -9.97 -17.74
C LYS A 114 0.87 -8.71 -18.63
N GLY A 115 0.11 -7.68 -18.26
CA GLY A 115 -0.01 -6.43 -19.01
C GLY A 115 -0.95 -6.47 -20.22
N GLU A 116 -1.59 -7.60 -20.51
CA GLU A 116 -2.49 -7.76 -21.66
C GLU A 116 -3.92 -7.29 -21.41
N GLY A 117 -4.28 -7.08 -20.12
CA GLY A 117 -5.61 -6.63 -19.72
C GLY A 117 -5.81 -5.12 -19.91
N ILE A 118 -7.02 -4.74 -20.28
CA ILE A 118 -7.47 -3.34 -20.36
C ILE A 118 -8.59 -3.17 -19.35
N MET A 119 -8.51 -2.14 -18.53
CA MET A 119 -9.53 -1.82 -17.53
C MET A 119 -9.86 -0.34 -17.58
N ALA A 120 -11.17 -0.05 -17.65
CA ALA A 120 -11.73 1.29 -17.55
C ALA A 120 -12.84 1.30 -16.50
N SER A 121 -12.93 2.37 -15.73
CA SER A 121 -14.00 2.56 -14.76
C SER A 121 -14.64 3.93 -14.90
N VAL A 122 -15.92 4.01 -14.54
CA VAL A 122 -16.69 5.25 -14.51
C VAL A 122 -17.64 5.21 -13.32
N PHE A 123 -17.80 6.34 -12.63
CA PHE A 123 -18.79 6.47 -11.58
C PHE A 123 -20.20 6.19 -12.15
N GLU A 124 -20.95 5.34 -11.45
CA GLU A 124 -22.33 4.94 -11.83
C GLU A 124 -23.37 5.54 -10.89
N LYS A 125 -23.27 5.25 -9.58
CA LYS A 125 -24.27 5.61 -8.58
C LYS A 125 -23.73 5.51 -7.16
N TYR A 126 -24.55 5.86 -6.18
CA TYR A 126 -24.33 5.54 -4.78
C TYR A 126 -25.21 4.36 -4.37
N GLU A 127 -24.67 3.42 -3.60
CA GLU A 127 -25.40 2.29 -3.00
C GLU A 127 -25.05 2.16 -1.52
N PRO A 128 -25.91 1.49 -0.73
CA PRO A 128 -25.60 1.20 0.67
C PRO A 128 -24.24 0.49 0.83
N TYR A 129 -23.53 0.79 1.92
CA TYR A 129 -22.22 0.23 2.21
C TYR A 129 -22.22 -1.31 2.16
N LYS A 130 -21.33 -1.88 1.34
CA LYS A 130 -21.28 -3.33 1.06
C LYS A 130 -20.41 -4.13 2.04
N GLY A 131 -20.09 -3.55 3.20
CA GLY A 131 -19.21 -4.21 4.19
C GLY A 131 -17.73 -4.05 3.90
N ASP A 132 -16.88 -4.59 4.76
CA ASP A 132 -15.43 -4.37 4.71
C ASP A 132 -14.78 -5.03 3.49
N ILE A 133 -13.78 -4.34 2.96
CA ILE A 133 -12.87 -4.83 1.91
C ILE A 133 -11.45 -4.70 2.47
N ALA A 134 -10.72 -5.81 2.52
CA ALA A 134 -9.32 -5.79 2.92
C ALA A 134 -8.50 -5.01 1.89
N ARG A 135 -7.77 -3.97 2.33
CA ARG A 135 -6.90 -3.18 1.45
C ARG A 135 -5.70 -3.97 0.98
N ARG A 136 -5.06 -4.69 1.89
CA ARG A 136 -3.97 -5.62 1.59
C ARG A 136 -3.96 -6.79 2.58
N ASN A 137 -3.44 -7.92 2.12
CA ASN A 137 -3.29 -9.14 2.91
C ASN A 137 -1.85 -9.34 3.42
N THR A 138 -1.01 -8.31 3.32
CA THR A 138 0.41 -8.33 3.70
C THR A 138 0.66 -7.33 4.83
N GLY A 139 1.56 -7.67 5.75
CA GLY A 139 2.01 -6.79 6.81
C GLY A 139 3.19 -5.92 6.40
N SER A 140 3.64 -5.08 7.32
CA SER A 140 4.81 -4.22 7.16
C SER A 140 6.01 -4.75 7.96
N LEU A 141 7.21 -4.66 7.38
CA LEU A 141 8.46 -4.76 8.13
C LEU A 141 8.78 -3.38 8.69
N ILE A 142 8.85 -3.26 10.02
CA ILE A 142 8.95 -1.99 10.73
C ILE A 142 10.31 -1.90 11.41
N ALA A 143 11.03 -0.80 11.20
CA ALA A 143 12.28 -0.55 11.91
C ALA A 143 12.04 -0.44 13.42
N PHE A 144 12.80 -1.24 14.19
CA PHE A 144 12.68 -1.31 15.65
C PHE A 144 13.37 -0.11 16.33
N GLU A 145 14.47 0.36 15.79
CA GLU A 145 15.28 1.44 16.35
C GLU A 145 15.67 2.49 15.31
N THR A 146 16.15 3.63 15.80
CA THR A 146 16.66 4.72 14.97
C THR A 146 18.16 4.54 14.75
N GLY A 147 18.62 4.68 13.50
CA GLY A 147 20.02 4.53 13.15
C GLY A 147 20.25 4.50 11.65
N GLU A 148 21.34 3.88 11.25
CA GLU A 148 21.68 3.63 9.85
C GLU A 148 21.55 2.13 9.54
N ALA A 149 20.86 1.81 8.47
CA ALA A 149 20.69 0.43 8.04
C ALA A 149 22.02 -0.14 7.53
N VAL A 150 22.40 -1.30 8.05
CA VAL A 150 23.65 -1.98 7.69
C VAL A 150 23.37 -3.26 6.90
N ALA A 151 24.32 -3.67 6.07
CA ALA A 151 24.17 -4.86 5.21
C ALA A 151 23.74 -6.11 5.99
N TYR A 152 24.35 -6.36 7.15
CA TYR A 152 24.01 -7.51 8.01
C TYR A 152 22.58 -7.44 8.57
N GLY A 153 22.13 -6.27 9.00
CA GLY A 153 20.77 -6.05 9.49
C GLY A 153 19.74 -6.27 8.39
N ILE A 154 19.98 -5.76 7.18
CA ILE A 154 19.12 -5.96 6.02
C ILE A 154 19.11 -7.44 5.60
N TRP A 155 20.26 -8.09 5.56
CA TRP A 155 20.39 -9.51 5.23
C TRP A 155 19.52 -10.39 6.13
N ASN A 156 19.50 -10.15 7.43
CA ASN A 156 18.60 -10.86 8.37
C ASN A 156 17.13 -10.49 8.17
N ALA A 157 16.83 -9.24 7.83
CA ALA A 157 15.45 -8.77 7.65
C ALA A 157 14.81 -9.28 6.34
N GLN A 158 15.59 -9.45 5.26
CA GLN A 158 15.09 -9.91 3.96
C GLN A 158 14.53 -11.34 3.97
N GLU A 159 14.88 -12.16 4.96
CA GLU A 159 14.27 -13.50 5.16
C GLU A 159 12.79 -13.40 5.54
N ARG A 160 12.34 -12.24 6.04
CA ARG A 160 10.97 -11.99 6.49
C ARG A 160 10.10 -11.32 5.43
N GLY A 161 10.72 -10.80 4.34
CA GLY A 161 10.00 -10.16 3.26
C GLY A 161 10.87 -9.27 2.38
N ALA A 162 10.25 -8.58 1.42
CA ALA A 162 10.96 -7.72 0.50
C ALA A 162 11.26 -6.36 1.13
N MET A 163 12.52 -5.93 1.04
CA MET A 163 12.99 -4.67 1.61
C MET A 163 12.73 -3.49 0.66
N PHE A 164 12.57 -2.29 1.23
CA PHE A 164 12.42 -1.02 0.51
C PHE A 164 13.68 -0.14 0.59
N ILE A 165 14.63 -0.52 1.44
CA ILE A 165 15.83 0.27 1.76
C ILE A 165 17.11 -0.46 1.37
N THR A 166 18.19 0.32 1.25
CA THR A 166 19.55 -0.16 1.03
C THR A 166 20.43 0.07 2.27
N PRO A 167 21.61 -0.60 2.37
CA PRO A 167 22.63 -0.22 3.35
C PRO A 167 22.98 1.26 3.24
N GLY A 168 23.23 1.91 4.37
CA GLY A 168 23.49 3.36 4.46
C GLY A 168 22.21 4.22 4.55
N THR A 169 21.02 3.62 4.42
CA THR A 169 19.76 4.36 4.59
C THR A 169 19.56 4.71 6.06
N LYS A 170 19.32 5.99 6.36
CA LYS A 170 18.91 6.44 7.69
C LYS A 170 17.47 6.04 7.96
N VAL A 171 17.26 5.33 9.05
CA VAL A 171 15.94 4.84 9.49
C VAL A 171 15.64 5.35 10.89
N TYR A 172 14.37 5.36 11.25
CA TYR A 172 13.91 5.68 12.60
C TYR A 172 12.88 4.65 13.07
N ALA A 173 12.73 4.52 14.38
CA ALA A 173 11.76 3.60 14.98
C ALA A 173 10.34 3.89 14.45
N GLY A 174 9.66 2.86 13.96
CA GLY A 174 8.32 3.01 13.35
C GLY A 174 8.32 3.28 11.84
N MET A 175 9.48 3.51 11.20
CA MET A 175 9.60 3.57 9.75
C MET A 175 9.34 2.19 9.13
N ILE A 176 8.58 2.13 8.05
CA ILE A 176 8.35 0.90 7.29
C ILE A 176 9.50 0.72 6.31
N VAL A 177 10.22 -0.38 6.46
CA VAL A 177 11.44 -0.67 5.71
C VAL A 177 11.29 -1.83 4.73
N GLY A 178 10.10 -2.45 4.70
CA GLY A 178 9.79 -3.55 3.80
C GLY A 178 8.36 -4.05 3.94
N VAL A 179 8.00 -5.05 3.14
CA VAL A 179 6.71 -5.74 3.16
C VAL A 179 6.89 -7.18 3.63
N CYS A 180 6.03 -7.62 4.55
CA CYS A 180 5.94 -8.99 5.02
C CYS A 180 4.86 -9.74 4.23
N PRO A 181 5.10 -10.97 3.73
CA PRO A 181 4.08 -11.76 3.05
C PRO A 181 2.92 -12.21 3.96
N LYS A 182 3.14 -12.20 5.29
CA LYS A 182 2.08 -12.46 6.29
C LYS A 182 1.30 -11.18 6.56
N ALA A 183 0.06 -11.31 7.01
CA ALA A 183 -0.82 -10.19 7.31
C ALA A 183 -0.34 -9.36 8.54
N ASP A 184 0.39 -9.98 9.44
CA ASP A 184 0.88 -9.31 10.66
C ASP A 184 2.14 -8.48 10.37
N ASP A 185 2.20 -7.33 11.04
CA ASP A 185 3.39 -6.48 11.06
C ASP A 185 4.53 -7.12 11.87
N VAL A 186 5.75 -6.96 11.38
CA VAL A 186 6.94 -7.52 12.02
C VAL A 186 7.97 -6.43 12.27
N ALA A 187 8.38 -6.27 13.54
CA ALA A 187 9.50 -5.41 13.88
C ALA A 187 10.83 -6.08 13.51
N VAL A 188 11.71 -5.33 12.83
CA VAL A 188 13.02 -5.79 12.38
C VAL A 188 14.11 -4.80 12.80
N ASN A 189 15.27 -5.30 13.18
CA ASN A 189 16.43 -4.47 13.48
C ASN A 189 17.38 -4.44 12.28
N VAL A 190 17.24 -3.42 11.43
CA VAL A 190 18.09 -3.22 10.25
C VAL A 190 19.40 -2.52 10.55
N CYS A 191 19.56 -1.98 11.78
CA CYS A 191 20.79 -1.31 12.24
C CYS A 191 21.75 -2.30 12.92
N ARG A 192 21.35 -3.56 13.10
CA ARG A 192 22.12 -4.58 13.81
C ARG A 192 23.40 -4.92 13.04
N THR A 193 24.56 -4.72 13.67
CA THR A 193 25.86 -5.15 13.17
C THR A 193 26.16 -6.60 13.51
N LYS A 194 27.02 -7.25 12.73
CA LYS A 194 27.54 -8.59 13.05
C LYS A 194 28.45 -8.48 14.26
N HIS A 195 28.17 -9.25 15.32
CA HIS A 195 29.12 -9.36 16.42
C HIS A 195 30.36 -10.12 15.93
N LEU A 196 31.52 -9.49 16.07
CA LEU A 196 32.81 -10.16 15.83
C LEU A 196 33.00 -11.23 16.89
N THR A 197 32.89 -12.50 16.51
CA THR A 197 33.28 -13.62 17.38
C THR A 197 34.73 -13.97 17.10
N ASN A 198 35.57 -14.02 18.15
CA ASN A 198 37.01 -14.36 18.12
C ASN A 198 37.24 -15.84 17.82
N THR A 199 36.61 -16.42 16.83
CA THR A 199 36.83 -17.82 16.42
C THR A 199 37.54 -17.86 15.08
N ARG A 200 38.48 -18.83 14.94
CA ARG A 200 39.36 -19.09 13.81
C ARG A 200 38.69 -19.33 12.44
N ALA A 201 37.40 -19.05 12.32
CA ALA A 201 36.59 -19.12 11.10
C ALA A 201 36.46 -17.76 10.38
N SER A 202 37.42 -16.82 10.60
CA SER A 202 37.45 -15.52 9.91
C SER A 202 37.79 -15.59 8.41
N GLY A 203 37.99 -16.81 7.87
CA GLY A 203 38.31 -17.02 6.46
C GLY A 203 37.11 -17.17 5.50
N SER A 204 35.91 -17.25 6.02
CA SER A 204 34.69 -17.32 5.18
C SER A 204 33.73 -16.16 5.49
N ASP A 205 34.17 -14.93 5.30
CA ASP A 205 33.23 -13.83 5.07
C ASP A 205 32.62 -14.04 3.67
N GLU A 206 31.68 -14.99 3.58
CA GLU A 206 30.80 -15.05 2.40
C GLU A 206 30.17 -13.68 2.24
N ALA A 207 30.37 -13.07 1.07
CA ALA A 207 29.80 -11.77 0.75
C ALA A 207 28.27 -11.85 0.96
N LEU A 208 27.73 -11.04 1.88
CA LEU A 208 26.32 -11.01 2.18
C LEU A 208 25.53 -10.71 0.90
N ARG A 209 24.78 -11.69 0.41
CA ARG A 209 23.98 -11.52 -0.79
C ARG A 209 22.68 -10.80 -0.42
N LEU A 210 22.59 -9.52 -0.77
CA LEU A 210 21.39 -8.72 -0.60
C LEU A 210 20.52 -8.80 -1.86
N ILE A 211 19.23 -8.98 -1.64
CA ILE A 211 18.21 -8.90 -2.70
C ILE A 211 18.00 -7.41 -2.99
N PRO A 212 17.94 -6.98 -4.28
CA PRO A 212 17.65 -5.60 -4.61
C PRO A 212 16.35 -5.12 -3.96
N PRO A 213 16.32 -3.91 -3.38
CA PRO A 213 15.13 -3.41 -2.73
C PRO A 213 14.02 -3.12 -3.74
N ARG A 214 12.78 -3.33 -3.32
CA ARG A 214 11.61 -2.92 -4.09
C ARG A 214 11.49 -1.40 -4.01
N GLN A 215 11.66 -0.74 -5.15
CA GLN A 215 11.37 0.70 -5.27
C GLN A 215 9.88 0.89 -5.61
N MET A 216 9.24 1.82 -4.91
CA MET A 216 7.83 2.14 -5.13
C MET A 216 7.66 3.56 -5.64
N SER A 217 6.76 3.74 -6.62
CA SER A 217 6.32 5.07 -7.04
C SER A 217 5.42 5.71 -5.97
N LEU A 218 5.09 7.00 -6.13
CA LEU A 218 4.16 7.68 -5.23
C LEU A 218 2.82 6.96 -5.16
N GLU A 219 2.26 6.57 -6.30
CA GLU A 219 1.00 5.85 -6.39
C GLU A 219 1.06 4.51 -5.65
N GLN A 220 2.13 3.74 -5.87
CA GLN A 220 2.35 2.47 -5.17
C GLN A 220 2.52 2.66 -3.66
N CYS A 221 3.13 3.75 -3.21
CA CYS A 221 3.19 4.09 -1.80
C CYS A 221 1.81 4.38 -1.22
N LEU A 222 0.96 5.16 -1.93
CA LEU A 222 -0.41 5.48 -1.50
C LEU A 222 -1.29 4.22 -1.44
N GLU A 223 -1.17 3.34 -2.42
CA GLU A 223 -1.88 2.06 -2.46
C GLU A 223 -1.44 1.11 -1.33
N PHE A 224 -0.16 1.18 -0.94
CA PHE A 224 0.41 0.33 0.09
C PHE A 224 -0.10 0.68 1.50
N LEU A 225 -0.46 1.93 1.76
CA LEU A 225 -0.84 2.41 3.09
C LEU A 225 -2.02 1.63 3.70
N ALA A 226 -1.82 1.11 4.91
CA ALA A 226 -2.89 0.66 5.79
C ALA A 226 -3.45 1.83 6.62
N ASP A 227 -4.57 1.62 7.32
CA ASP A 227 -5.27 2.70 8.05
C ASP A 227 -4.45 3.32 9.19
N ASP A 228 -3.47 2.60 9.72
CA ASP A 228 -2.55 3.03 10.78
C ASP A 228 -1.18 3.48 10.24
N GLU A 229 -1.07 3.71 8.93
CA GLU A 229 0.16 4.08 8.25
C GLU A 229 0.06 5.47 7.60
N LEU A 230 1.19 6.12 7.44
CA LEU A 230 1.34 7.42 6.81
C LEU A 230 2.47 7.39 5.78
N LEU A 231 2.34 8.19 4.73
CA LEU A 231 3.41 8.46 3.78
C LEU A 231 4.03 9.84 4.09
N GLU A 232 5.31 9.87 4.40
CA GLU A 232 6.09 11.10 4.45
C GLU A 232 6.59 11.44 3.05
N VAL A 233 6.25 12.64 2.61
CA VAL A 233 6.63 13.19 1.32
C VAL A 233 7.61 14.34 1.54
N THR A 234 8.80 14.19 0.98
CA THR A 234 9.81 15.25 0.93
C THR A 234 10.29 15.42 -0.51
N PRO A 235 10.92 16.53 -0.90
CA PRO A 235 11.44 16.72 -2.25
C PRO A 235 12.32 15.58 -2.74
N LYS A 236 13.07 14.96 -1.82
CA LYS A 236 14.05 13.91 -2.15
C LYS A 236 13.58 12.48 -1.90
N ASN A 237 12.66 12.28 -0.94
CA ASN A 237 12.33 10.95 -0.46
C ASN A 237 10.82 10.77 -0.25
N LEU A 238 10.37 9.54 -0.46
CA LEU A 238 9.09 9.01 0.00
C LEU A 238 9.38 7.98 1.07
N ARG A 239 8.78 8.10 2.26
CA ARG A 239 8.98 7.16 3.37
C ARG A 239 7.65 6.76 3.95
N LEU A 240 7.45 5.46 4.07
CA LEU A 240 6.29 4.89 4.75
C LEU A 240 6.59 4.77 6.24
N ARG A 241 5.61 5.06 7.09
CA ARG A 241 5.77 4.92 8.56
C ARG A 241 4.45 4.53 9.21
N LYS A 242 4.54 4.01 10.41
CA LYS A 242 3.36 3.87 11.28
C LYS A 242 2.94 5.23 11.86
N SER A 243 1.64 5.42 12.08
CA SER A 243 1.11 6.61 12.75
C SER A 243 1.65 6.72 14.19
N ILE A 244 1.71 5.60 14.90
CA ILE A 244 2.34 5.49 16.22
C ILE A 244 3.76 4.94 16.04
N LEU A 245 4.79 5.75 16.30
CA LEU A 245 6.19 5.37 16.08
C LEU A 245 6.72 4.41 17.15
N ASP A 246 6.31 4.57 18.41
CA ASP A 246 6.76 3.73 19.50
C ASP A 246 6.20 2.31 19.41
N HIS A 247 7.09 1.31 19.45
CA HIS A 247 6.71 -0.10 19.34
C HIS A 247 5.80 -0.56 20.49
N GLY A 248 6.11 -0.14 21.74
CA GLY A 248 5.33 -0.53 22.92
C GLY A 248 3.92 0.04 22.89
N GLN A 249 3.77 1.29 22.43
CA GLN A 249 2.45 1.92 22.28
C GLN A 249 1.64 1.23 21.18
N ARG A 250 2.24 0.90 20.02
CA ARG A 250 1.55 0.14 18.97
C ARG A 250 1.02 -1.19 19.48
N MET A 251 1.85 -1.96 20.18
CA MET A 251 1.41 -3.26 20.73
C MET A 251 0.26 -3.14 21.73
N LYS A 252 0.27 -2.10 22.58
CA LYS A 252 -0.85 -1.82 23.51
C LYS A 252 -2.14 -1.48 22.74
N THR A 253 -2.05 -0.69 21.67
CA THR A 253 -3.21 -0.33 20.84
C THR A 253 -3.79 -1.54 20.13
N VAL A 254 -2.95 -2.41 19.56
CA VAL A 254 -3.39 -3.65 18.91
C VAL A 254 -4.09 -4.59 19.91
N MET A 255 -3.55 -4.73 21.13
CA MET A 255 -4.16 -5.56 22.17
C MET A 255 -5.51 -5.02 22.67
N ARG A 256 -5.70 -3.69 22.62
CA ARG A 256 -6.96 -3.05 23.05
C ARG A 256 -8.07 -3.17 22.00
N ASN A 257 -7.71 -3.33 20.73
CA ASN A 257 -8.64 -3.41 19.59
C ASN A 257 -8.98 -4.87 19.19
N ARG A 258 -8.38 -5.86 19.85
CA ARG A 258 -8.72 -7.30 19.77
C ARG A 258 -9.72 -7.67 20.86
#